data_11bf748b3e1037fcb9681136208bbf1f
#
_entry.id   11bf748b3e1037fcb9681136208bbf1f
#
_cell.length_a   1.000
_cell.length_b   1.000
_cell.length_c   1.000
_cell.angle_alpha   90.00
_cell.angle_beta   90.00
_cell.angle_gamma   90.00
#
_symmetry.space_group_name_H-M   'P 1'
#
loop_
_entity.id
_entity.type
_entity.pdbx_description
1 polymer ?
#
loop_
_entity_poly.entity_id
_entity_poly.type
_entity_poly.pdbx_seq_one_letter_code
_entity_poly.pdbx_strand_id
1 'polypeptide(L)'
;MEYNFRDIEQKWQKRWVEMKTYRVTEDPTKKKFYVLNMFPYPSGAGLHVGHPLGYIASDIYARFKRQQGFNVLNPMGYDAYGLPAEQYAIQTGQHPEKTTFENIDRYRSQLDKIGFSFDWEREVRTCDPIYYKWTQWAFQRMFKSYYSTSSQKAQPTIKLIEHFELMGTENCGALGTEELHFTASEWANFSEKKKQEILMNYRIAYLADSMVNWCPKLGTVLANDEVVDGVSVRGGYPVVQKRCASGAFVYRLMLRDCWTD
;
A
#
# COMPACT_ATOMS: atom_id res chain seq x y z
N MET A 1 -9.72 49.92 -14.63
CA MET A 1 -9.64 48.54 -15.10
C MET A 1 -10.04 47.64 -13.93
N GLU A 2 -11.11 46.92 -14.09
CA GLU A 2 -11.52 45.97 -13.04
C GLU A 2 -10.57 44.77 -13.05
N TYR A 3 -10.05 44.37 -11.89
CA TYR A 3 -9.11 43.25 -11.77
C TYR A 3 -9.90 41.96 -11.90
N ASN A 4 -9.86 41.32 -13.08
CA ASN A 4 -10.48 40.04 -13.35
C ASN A 4 -9.56 38.87 -12.97
N PHE A 5 -9.63 38.45 -11.70
CA PHE A 5 -8.80 37.36 -11.19
C PHE A 5 -9.10 36.01 -11.87
N ARG A 6 -10.36 35.77 -12.28
CA ARG A 6 -10.75 34.49 -12.91
C ARG A 6 -10.07 34.27 -14.25
N ASP A 7 -9.99 35.29 -15.10
CA ASP A 7 -9.31 35.18 -16.40
C ASP A 7 -7.82 35.00 -16.22
N ILE A 8 -7.25 35.65 -15.20
CA ILE A 8 -5.84 35.52 -14.85
C ILE A 8 -5.51 34.10 -14.38
N GLU A 9 -6.33 33.56 -13.46
CA GLU A 9 -6.18 32.19 -12.96
C GLU A 9 -6.26 31.15 -14.09
N GLN A 10 -7.30 31.22 -14.91
CA GLN A 10 -7.48 30.30 -16.05
C GLN A 10 -6.32 30.37 -17.04
N LYS A 11 -5.85 31.59 -17.36
CA LYS A 11 -4.70 31.80 -18.23
C LYS A 11 -3.44 31.10 -17.69
N TRP A 12 -3.16 31.28 -16.39
CA TRP A 12 -1.95 30.72 -15.80
C TRP A 12 -2.05 29.21 -15.58
N GLN A 13 -3.19 28.66 -15.16
CA GLN A 13 -3.41 27.23 -15.05
C GLN A 13 -3.17 26.53 -16.41
N LYS A 14 -3.76 27.08 -17.47
CA LYS A 14 -3.52 26.56 -18.83
C LYS A 14 -2.04 26.61 -19.21
N ARG A 15 -1.37 27.72 -18.94
CA ARG A 15 0.05 27.92 -19.27
C ARG A 15 0.94 26.96 -18.48
N TRP A 16 0.65 26.69 -17.21
CA TRP A 16 1.43 25.74 -16.42
C TRP A 16 1.35 24.31 -16.98
N VAL A 17 0.19 23.89 -17.46
CA VAL A 17 0.01 22.60 -18.12
C VAL A 17 0.79 22.55 -19.45
N GLU A 18 0.62 23.56 -20.31
CA GLU A 18 1.28 23.63 -21.62
C GLU A 18 2.81 23.64 -21.51
N MET A 19 3.35 24.38 -20.56
CA MET A 19 4.79 24.51 -20.30
C MET A 19 5.34 23.37 -19.42
N LYS A 20 4.49 22.48 -18.91
CA LYS A 20 4.90 21.44 -17.95
C LYS A 20 5.70 22.01 -16.77
N THR A 21 5.25 23.15 -16.23
CA THR A 21 5.99 23.97 -15.26
C THR A 21 6.42 23.20 -14.02
N TYR A 22 5.62 22.21 -13.60
CA TYR A 22 5.84 21.45 -12.38
C TYR A 22 6.48 20.09 -12.61
N ARG A 23 6.78 19.76 -13.85
CA ARG A 23 7.47 18.52 -14.18
C ARG A 23 8.87 18.51 -13.55
N VAL A 24 9.19 17.43 -12.85
CA VAL A 24 10.52 17.17 -12.33
C VAL A 24 11.31 16.31 -13.32
N THR A 25 12.57 16.65 -13.50
CA THR A 25 13.54 15.83 -14.21
C THR A 25 14.66 15.41 -13.26
N GLU A 26 15.34 14.32 -13.56
CA GLU A 26 16.47 13.86 -12.77
C GLU A 26 17.70 14.73 -13.05
N ASP A 27 17.87 15.74 -12.21
CA ASP A 27 18.98 16.71 -12.31
C ASP A 27 19.89 16.54 -11.08
N PRO A 28 21.10 15.94 -11.23
CA PRO A 28 22.02 15.74 -10.14
C PRO A 28 22.67 17.03 -9.63
N THR A 29 22.61 18.12 -10.38
CA THR A 29 23.21 19.41 -10.01
C THR A 29 22.36 20.20 -9.03
N LYS A 30 21.06 19.88 -8.92
CA LYS A 30 20.13 20.56 -8.03
C LYS A 30 19.89 19.78 -6.74
N LYS A 31 19.73 20.48 -5.64
CA LYS A 31 19.28 19.89 -4.39
C LYS A 31 17.87 19.33 -4.58
N LYS A 32 17.68 18.06 -4.21
CA LYS A 32 16.38 17.38 -4.30
C LYS A 32 15.49 17.74 -3.13
N PHE A 33 14.20 17.88 -3.41
CA PHE A 33 13.18 18.01 -2.38
C PHE A 33 11.94 17.19 -2.77
N TYR A 34 11.46 16.36 -1.86
CA TYR A 34 10.29 15.52 -2.06
C TYR A 34 9.16 15.99 -1.15
N VAL A 35 8.01 16.27 -1.74
CA VAL A 35 6.78 16.63 -1.02
C VAL A 35 5.87 15.41 -1.02
N LEU A 36 5.64 14.84 0.15
CA LEU A 36 4.79 13.67 0.32
C LEU A 36 3.36 14.11 0.67
N ASN A 37 2.43 13.81 -0.21
CA ASN A 37 1.00 13.97 0.03
C ASN A 37 0.32 12.62 0.29
N MET A 38 -0.71 12.62 1.11
CA MET A 38 -1.58 11.47 1.24
C MET A 38 -2.52 11.42 0.03
N PHE A 39 -2.47 10.34 -0.74
CA PHE A 39 -3.35 10.16 -1.89
C PHE A 39 -4.80 9.95 -1.46
N PRO A 40 -5.76 10.59 -2.14
CA PRO A 40 -7.16 10.38 -1.84
C PRO A 40 -7.65 9.01 -2.34
N TYR A 41 -8.63 8.45 -1.64
CA TYR A 41 -9.42 7.33 -2.15
C TYR A 41 -10.44 7.85 -3.17
N PRO A 42 -10.47 7.36 -4.42
CA PRO A 42 -11.46 7.78 -5.42
C PRO A 42 -12.82 7.08 -5.19
N SER A 43 -13.33 7.16 -3.96
CA SER A 43 -14.50 6.41 -3.48
C SER A 43 -15.81 7.18 -3.53
N GLY A 44 -15.77 8.46 -3.88
CA GLY A 44 -16.92 9.32 -3.90
C GLY A 44 -17.05 10.15 -5.17
N ALA A 45 -18.18 10.81 -5.32
CA ALA A 45 -18.49 11.62 -6.50
C ALA A 45 -17.69 12.95 -6.60
N GLY A 46 -16.62 13.12 -5.84
CA GLY A 46 -15.73 14.26 -5.86
C GLY A 46 -14.97 14.45 -4.54
N LEU A 47 -14.03 15.39 -4.56
CA LEU A 47 -13.28 15.77 -3.38
C LEU A 47 -14.20 16.48 -2.37
N HIS A 48 -14.01 16.22 -1.09
CA HIS A 48 -14.57 17.04 -0.02
C HIS A 48 -13.52 18.05 0.47
N VAL A 49 -13.93 19.04 1.22
CA VAL A 49 -13.07 20.16 1.69
C VAL A 49 -11.85 19.70 2.52
N GLY A 50 -11.91 18.54 3.14
CA GLY A 50 -10.77 17.98 3.88
C GLY A 50 -9.58 17.58 3.01
N HIS A 51 -9.79 17.22 1.74
CA HIS A 51 -8.71 16.88 0.84
C HIS A 51 -7.81 18.09 0.53
N PRO A 52 -8.34 19.23 0.01
CA PRO A 52 -7.51 20.40 -0.26
C PRO A 52 -6.81 20.94 0.99
N LEU A 53 -7.40 20.82 2.16
CA LEU A 53 -6.82 21.33 3.41
C LEU A 53 -5.38 20.80 3.63
N GLY A 54 -5.18 19.52 3.45
CA GLY A 54 -3.84 18.91 3.53
C GLY A 54 -2.92 19.32 2.39
N TYR A 55 -3.47 19.45 1.18
CA TYR A 55 -2.67 19.73 -0.02
C TYR A 55 -2.23 21.19 -0.15
N ILE A 56 -3.00 22.14 0.38
CA ILE A 56 -2.66 23.57 0.33
C ILE A 56 -1.33 23.84 1.02
N ALA A 57 -1.14 23.34 2.23
CA ALA A 57 0.09 23.57 2.99
C ALA A 57 1.31 22.97 2.27
N SER A 58 1.20 21.75 1.78
CA SER A 58 2.27 21.07 1.05
C SER A 58 2.58 21.75 -0.29
N ASP A 59 1.58 22.25 -1.00
CA ASP A 59 1.75 22.95 -2.26
C ASP A 59 2.44 24.31 -2.09
N ILE A 60 2.06 25.08 -1.07
CA ILE A 60 2.74 26.33 -0.71
C ILE A 60 4.23 26.05 -0.46
N TYR A 61 4.53 25.01 0.30
CA TYR A 61 5.91 24.66 0.61
C TYR A 61 6.68 24.13 -0.60
N ALA A 62 6.03 23.36 -1.48
CA ALA A 62 6.60 22.93 -2.75
C ALA A 62 7.00 24.11 -3.64
N ARG A 63 6.11 25.10 -3.79
CA ARG A 63 6.38 26.33 -4.55
C ARG A 63 7.51 27.13 -3.94
N PHE A 64 7.54 27.30 -2.63
CA PHE A 64 8.61 27.98 -1.90
C PHE A 64 9.97 27.31 -2.18
N LYS A 65 10.04 25.98 -2.11
CA LYS A 65 11.28 25.23 -2.40
C LYS A 65 11.72 25.37 -3.87
N ARG A 66 10.79 25.39 -4.83
CA ARG A 66 11.12 25.64 -6.23
C ARG A 66 11.72 27.03 -6.42
N GLN A 67 11.17 28.06 -5.78
CA GLN A 67 11.73 29.41 -5.82
C GLN A 67 13.13 29.51 -5.20
N GLN A 68 13.46 28.62 -4.27
CA GLN A 68 14.81 28.50 -3.71
C GLN A 68 15.78 27.69 -4.61
N GLY A 69 15.36 27.27 -5.82
CA GLY A 69 16.19 26.53 -6.76
C GLY A 69 16.27 25.01 -6.52
N PHE A 70 15.44 24.46 -5.63
CA PHE A 70 15.40 23.00 -5.44
C PHE A 70 14.72 22.32 -6.63
N ASN A 71 15.15 21.08 -6.91
CA ASN A 71 14.45 20.17 -7.80
C ASN A 71 13.35 19.46 -6.97
N VAL A 72 12.11 19.92 -7.14
CA VAL A 72 11.00 19.53 -6.26
C VAL A 72 10.12 18.49 -6.94
N LEU A 73 10.10 17.29 -6.39
CA LEU A 73 9.10 16.27 -6.71
C LEU A 73 7.87 16.47 -5.81
N ASN A 74 6.75 16.86 -6.41
CA ASN A 74 5.44 16.98 -5.77
C ASN A 74 4.43 16.10 -6.53
N PRO A 75 4.47 14.77 -6.33
CA PRO A 75 3.59 13.85 -7.02
C PRO A 75 2.20 13.85 -6.39
N MET A 76 1.23 13.42 -7.18
CA MET A 76 -0.11 13.11 -6.73
C MET A 76 -0.53 11.76 -7.31
N GLY A 77 -1.53 11.15 -6.71
CA GLY A 77 -2.05 9.88 -7.16
C GLY A 77 -3.35 9.54 -6.46
N TYR A 78 -3.75 8.28 -6.58
CA TYR A 78 -5.00 7.79 -6.04
C TYR A 78 -4.77 6.42 -5.40
N ASP A 79 -5.23 6.28 -4.16
CA ASP A 79 -5.31 4.98 -3.50
C ASP A 79 -6.60 4.29 -3.96
N ALA A 80 -6.47 3.54 -5.05
CA ALA A 80 -7.59 3.12 -5.87
C ALA A 80 -8.11 1.71 -5.55
N TYR A 81 -7.68 1.13 -4.44
CA TYR A 81 -8.26 -0.08 -3.87
C TYR A 81 -9.08 0.25 -2.62
N GLY A 82 -10.04 -0.59 -2.31
CA GLY A 82 -10.67 -0.58 -1.01
C GLY A 82 -12.18 -0.72 -1.01
N LEU A 83 -12.71 -0.98 0.18
CA LEU A 83 -14.10 -1.23 0.48
C LEU A 83 -15.08 -0.21 -0.11
N PRO A 84 -14.82 1.11 -0.10
CA PRO A 84 -15.78 2.08 -0.64
C PRO A 84 -16.12 1.86 -2.12
N ALA A 85 -15.11 1.58 -2.96
CA ALA A 85 -15.33 1.32 -4.38
C ALA A 85 -16.04 -0.02 -4.61
N GLU A 86 -15.68 -1.05 -3.85
CA GLU A 86 -16.31 -2.37 -3.90
C GLU A 86 -17.77 -2.32 -3.49
N GLN A 87 -18.10 -1.63 -2.39
CA GLN A 87 -19.48 -1.48 -1.92
C GLN A 87 -20.33 -0.69 -2.93
N TYR A 88 -19.78 0.35 -3.52
CA TYR A 88 -20.49 1.09 -4.57
C TYR A 88 -20.75 0.21 -5.80
N ALA A 89 -19.79 -0.60 -6.19
CA ALA A 89 -19.94 -1.57 -7.28
C ALA A 89 -21.06 -2.58 -7.01
N ILE A 90 -21.11 -3.12 -5.79
CA ILE A 90 -22.18 -4.06 -5.36
C ILE A 90 -23.55 -3.36 -5.44
N GLN A 91 -23.67 -2.13 -4.93
CA GLN A 91 -24.92 -1.38 -4.91
C GLN A 91 -25.43 -1.00 -6.29
N THR A 92 -24.52 -0.71 -7.22
CA THR A 92 -24.88 -0.23 -8.57
C THR A 92 -24.86 -1.33 -9.63
N GLY A 93 -24.32 -2.51 -9.32
CA GLY A 93 -24.11 -3.59 -10.29
C GLY A 93 -23.04 -3.28 -11.33
N GLN A 94 -22.18 -2.28 -11.10
CA GLN A 94 -21.11 -1.89 -12.01
C GLN A 94 -19.77 -2.48 -11.56
N HIS A 95 -18.87 -2.73 -12.51
CA HIS A 95 -17.52 -3.16 -12.19
C HIS A 95 -16.77 -2.04 -11.44
N PRO A 96 -16.03 -2.33 -10.35
CA PRO A 96 -15.32 -1.31 -9.53
C PRO A 96 -14.39 -0.43 -10.37
N GLU A 97 -13.72 -0.99 -11.35
CA GLU A 97 -12.79 -0.29 -12.24
C GLU A 97 -13.44 0.94 -12.89
N LYS A 98 -14.64 0.77 -13.50
CA LYS A 98 -15.33 1.85 -14.21
C LYS A 98 -15.56 3.04 -13.30
N THR A 99 -16.18 2.81 -12.17
CA THR A 99 -16.48 3.88 -11.20
C THR A 99 -15.21 4.51 -10.64
N THR A 100 -14.18 3.70 -10.37
CA THR A 100 -12.90 4.19 -9.86
C THR A 100 -12.25 5.15 -10.85
N PHE A 101 -12.18 4.81 -12.13
CA PHE A 101 -11.58 5.69 -13.14
C PHE A 101 -12.42 6.96 -13.39
N GLU A 102 -13.75 6.86 -13.43
CA GLU A 102 -14.63 8.03 -13.53
C GLU A 102 -14.42 9.01 -12.34
N ASN A 103 -14.23 8.48 -11.14
CA ASN A 103 -13.94 9.28 -9.96
C ASN A 103 -12.52 9.88 -9.99
N ILE A 104 -11.53 9.13 -10.46
CA ILE A 104 -10.16 9.64 -10.66
C ILE A 104 -10.17 10.85 -11.60
N ASP A 105 -10.84 10.74 -12.74
CA ASP A 105 -10.92 11.83 -13.73
C ASP A 105 -11.60 13.06 -13.13
N ARG A 106 -12.63 12.86 -12.32
CA ARG A 106 -13.32 13.94 -11.61
C ARG A 106 -12.42 14.59 -10.56
N TYR A 107 -11.74 13.79 -9.74
CA TYR A 107 -10.80 14.29 -8.72
C TYR A 107 -9.66 15.07 -9.37
N ARG A 108 -9.11 14.54 -10.47
CA ARG A 108 -8.09 15.21 -11.26
C ARG A 108 -8.56 16.58 -11.73
N SER A 109 -9.73 16.65 -12.35
CA SER A 109 -10.32 17.91 -12.82
C SER A 109 -10.54 18.92 -11.69
N GLN A 110 -10.93 18.46 -10.49
CA GLN A 110 -11.11 19.34 -9.33
C GLN A 110 -9.78 19.87 -8.80
N LEU A 111 -8.75 19.03 -8.71
CA LEU A 111 -7.41 19.43 -8.28
C LEU A 111 -6.76 20.40 -9.27
N ASP A 112 -6.95 20.19 -10.57
CA ASP A 112 -6.48 21.10 -11.61
C ASP A 112 -7.15 22.47 -11.51
N LYS A 113 -8.45 22.56 -11.19
CA LYS A 113 -9.17 23.83 -10.97
C LYS A 113 -8.65 24.62 -9.78
N ILE A 114 -8.16 23.96 -8.74
CA ILE A 114 -7.53 24.62 -7.59
C ILE A 114 -6.14 25.13 -7.99
N GLY A 115 -5.51 24.53 -8.99
CA GLY A 115 -4.23 24.98 -9.54
C GLY A 115 -3.02 24.53 -8.71
N PHE A 116 -3.07 23.37 -8.09
CA PHE A 116 -1.93 22.78 -7.39
C PHE A 116 -0.72 22.54 -8.29
N SER A 117 0.47 22.62 -7.71
CA SER A 117 1.74 22.41 -8.41
C SER A 117 2.18 20.95 -8.46
N PHE A 118 1.24 20.04 -8.74
CA PHE A 118 1.53 18.61 -8.85
C PHE A 118 2.26 18.28 -10.16
N ASP A 119 3.20 17.33 -10.08
CA ASP A 119 3.80 16.71 -11.26
C ASP A 119 2.95 15.54 -11.73
N TRP A 120 2.04 15.81 -12.63
CA TRP A 120 1.12 14.79 -13.14
C TRP A 120 1.77 13.75 -14.07
N GLU A 121 2.98 13.97 -14.53
CA GLU A 121 3.72 12.91 -15.23
C GLU A 121 4.22 11.82 -14.25
N ARG A 122 4.20 12.13 -12.97
CA ARG A 122 4.48 11.20 -11.86
C ARG A 122 3.20 10.78 -11.13
N GLU A 123 2.05 10.84 -11.80
CA GLU A 123 0.78 10.35 -11.25
C GLU A 123 0.86 8.86 -10.92
N VAL A 124 0.34 8.49 -9.76
CA VAL A 124 0.29 7.11 -9.26
C VAL A 124 -1.16 6.67 -9.09
N ARG A 125 -1.47 5.48 -9.61
CA ARG A 125 -2.72 4.78 -9.35
C ARG A 125 -2.39 3.42 -8.77
N THR A 126 -2.75 3.17 -7.53
CA THR A 126 -2.34 1.94 -6.85
C THR A 126 -2.93 0.67 -7.48
N CYS A 127 -4.03 0.81 -8.23
CA CYS A 127 -4.66 -0.29 -8.99
C CYS A 127 -3.99 -0.61 -10.33
N ASP A 128 -3.04 0.22 -10.79
CA ASP A 128 -2.35 -0.06 -12.05
C ASP A 128 -1.36 -1.24 -11.90
N PRO A 129 -1.33 -2.18 -12.87
CA PRO A 129 -0.38 -3.30 -12.85
C PRO A 129 1.09 -2.87 -12.73
N ILE A 130 1.45 -1.73 -13.32
CA ILE A 130 2.80 -1.16 -13.23
C ILE A 130 3.15 -0.80 -11.80
N TYR A 131 2.16 -0.39 -10.99
CA TYR A 131 2.37 -0.06 -9.59
C TYR A 131 2.37 -1.32 -8.71
N TYR A 132 1.28 -2.10 -8.70
CA TYR A 132 1.13 -3.21 -7.76
C TYR A 132 2.05 -4.40 -8.01
N LYS A 133 2.65 -4.53 -9.20
CA LYS A 133 3.70 -5.53 -9.45
C LYS A 133 4.83 -5.48 -8.44
N TRP A 134 5.15 -4.30 -7.92
CA TRP A 134 6.20 -4.14 -6.92
C TRP A 134 5.79 -4.63 -5.54
N THR A 135 4.52 -4.46 -5.17
CA THR A 135 3.94 -5.07 -3.97
C THR A 135 3.98 -6.60 -4.07
N GLN A 136 3.59 -7.15 -5.23
CA GLN A 136 3.68 -8.59 -5.49
C GLN A 136 5.12 -9.10 -5.47
N TRP A 137 6.04 -8.33 -6.03
CA TRP A 137 7.46 -8.67 -5.99
C TRP A 137 8.01 -8.69 -4.54
N ALA A 138 7.69 -7.67 -3.76
CA ALA A 138 8.09 -7.60 -2.36
C ALA A 138 7.53 -8.78 -1.56
N PHE A 139 6.25 -9.11 -1.77
CA PHE A 139 5.63 -10.29 -1.17
C PHE A 139 6.37 -11.58 -1.55
N GLN A 140 6.66 -11.78 -2.83
CA GLN A 140 7.41 -12.96 -3.29
C GLN A 140 8.80 -13.06 -2.65
N ARG A 141 9.48 -11.93 -2.44
CA ARG A 141 10.77 -11.90 -1.75
C ARG A 141 10.64 -12.34 -0.30
N MET A 142 9.64 -11.83 0.42
CA MET A 142 9.36 -12.25 1.79
C MET A 142 8.94 -13.72 1.88
N PHE A 143 8.10 -14.19 0.97
CA PHE A 143 7.66 -15.59 0.90
C PHE A 143 8.81 -16.56 0.62
N LYS A 144 9.81 -16.14 -0.14
CA LYS A 144 11.02 -16.92 -0.45
C LYS A 144 12.14 -16.75 0.57
N SER A 145 11.84 -16.15 1.73
CA SER A 145 12.84 -15.86 2.76
C SER A 145 12.39 -16.34 4.14
N TYR A 146 13.34 -16.63 4.99
CA TYR A 146 13.15 -16.86 6.42
C TYR A 146 14.04 -15.91 7.22
N TYR A 147 13.72 -15.69 8.50
CA TYR A 147 14.58 -14.93 9.40
C TYR A 147 15.58 -15.82 10.11
N SER A 148 16.87 -15.54 9.90
CA SER A 148 17.96 -16.23 10.59
C SER A 148 18.34 -15.50 11.87
N THR A 149 18.24 -16.17 13.01
CA THR A 149 18.59 -15.63 14.31
C THR A 149 20.10 -15.48 14.48
N SER A 150 20.90 -16.33 13.82
CA SER A 150 22.37 -16.27 13.87
C SER A 150 22.94 -15.08 13.10
N SER A 151 22.39 -14.77 11.92
CA SER A 151 22.83 -13.62 11.12
C SER A 151 22.01 -12.34 11.38
N GLN A 152 20.91 -12.45 12.12
CA GLN A 152 19.93 -11.37 12.37
C GLN A 152 19.42 -10.70 11.09
N LYS A 153 19.23 -11.51 10.03
CA LYS A 153 18.83 -11.04 8.69
C LYS A 153 17.90 -12.04 8.02
N ALA A 154 17.12 -11.52 7.06
CA ALA A 154 16.41 -12.37 6.12
C ALA A 154 17.38 -13.14 5.23
N GLN A 155 17.17 -14.44 5.12
CA GLN A 155 17.95 -15.35 4.26
C GLN A 155 17.02 -16.07 3.28
N PRO A 156 17.50 -16.43 2.08
CA PRO A 156 16.71 -17.23 1.14
C PRO A 156 16.33 -18.59 1.72
N THR A 157 15.07 -18.99 1.55
CA THR A 157 14.54 -20.29 2.04
C THR A 157 15.32 -21.48 1.53
N ILE A 158 15.99 -21.37 0.37
CA ILE A 158 16.83 -22.45 -0.16
C ILE A 158 17.94 -22.87 0.82
N LYS A 159 18.55 -21.90 1.53
CA LYS A 159 19.57 -22.21 2.55
C LYS A 159 19.02 -23.01 3.73
N LEU A 160 17.74 -22.78 4.06
CA LEU A 160 17.08 -23.55 5.10
C LEU A 160 16.77 -24.97 4.64
N ILE A 161 16.41 -25.15 3.36
CA ILE A 161 16.21 -26.46 2.75
C ILE A 161 17.52 -27.25 2.76
N GLU A 162 18.62 -26.65 2.31
CA GLU A 162 19.96 -27.26 2.35
C GLU A 162 20.37 -27.69 3.77
N HIS A 163 20.03 -26.85 4.77
CA HIS A 163 20.27 -27.18 6.16
C HIS A 163 19.42 -28.39 6.62
N PHE A 164 18.14 -28.43 6.28
CA PHE A 164 17.25 -29.53 6.62
C PHE A 164 17.64 -30.85 5.97
N GLU A 165 18.20 -30.80 4.76
CA GLU A 165 18.73 -31.97 4.07
C GLU A 165 19.97 -32.57 4.76
N LEU A 166 20.75 -31.74 5.45
CA LEU A 166 21.99 -32.19 6.11
C LEU A 166 21.78 -32.53 7.60
N MET A 167 20.98 -31.73 8.32
CA MET A 167 20.93 -31.74 9.77
C MET A 167 19.47 -31.76 10.34
N GLY A 168 18.48 -31.74 9.50
CA GLY A 168 17.09 -31.56 9.98
C GLY A 168 16.91 -30.20 10.65
N THR A 169 16.22 -30.17 11.79
CA THR A 169 16.01 -28.92 12.57
C THR A 169 17.14 -28.62 13.55
N GLU A 170 18.12 -29.49 13.71
CA GLU A 170 19.22 -29.30 14.64
C GLU A 170 20.02 -28.04 14.28
N ASN A 171 20.16 -27.11 15.24
CA ASN A 171 20.93 -25.86 15.07
C ASN A 171 20.55 -25.00 13.84
N CYS A 172 19.31 -25.10 13.35
CA CYS A 172 18.92 -24.40 12.11
C CYS A 172 18.94 -22.88 12.23
N GLY A 173 18.85 -22.33 13.45
CA GLY A 173 18.90 -20.88 13.70
C GLY A 173 17.82 -20.10 12.94
N ALA A 174 16.71 -20.73 12.58
CA ALA A 174 15.59 -20.13 11.88
C ALA A 174 14.44 -19.89 12.83
N LEU A 175 13.84 -18.71 12.72
CA LEU A 175 12.65 -18.37 13.50
C LEU A 175 11.40 -18.95 12.86
N GLY A 176 10.69 -19.82 13.59
CA GLY A 176 9.42 -20.40 13.16
C GLY A 176 8.23 -19.83 13.94
N THR A 177 7.00 -20.10 13.49
CA THR A 177 5.75 -19.85 14.22
C THR A 177 5.53 -20.91 15.31
N GLU A 178 6.02 -22.12 15.06
CA GLU A 178 5.98 -23.26 15.96
C GLU A 178 7.37 -23.91 16.04
N GLU A 179 7.65 -24.53 17.17
CA GLU A 179 8.88 -25.31 17.32
C GLU A 179 8.67 -26.67 16.69
N LEU A 180 9.48 -27.00 15.70
CA LEU A 180 9.44 -28.26 14.96
C LEU A 180 10.74 -29.04 15.18
N HIS A 181 10.62 -30.37 15.31
CA HIS A 181 11.74 -31.28 15.45
C HIS A 181 11.64 -32.40 14.43
N PHE A 182 12.65 -32.53 13.59
CA PHE A 182 12.82 -33.63 12.65
C PHE A 182 14.30 -33.76 12.24
N THR A 183 14.68 -34.98 11.89
CA THR A 183 16.02 -35.33 11.40
C THR A 183 16.12 -35.13 9.89
N ALA A 184 17.36 -35.15 9.34
CA ALA A 184 17.60 -35.13 7.90
C ALA A 184 16.93 -36.34 7.19
N SER A 185 16.95 -37.51 7.81
CA SER A 185 16.30 -38.71 7.26
C SER A 185 14.78 -38.55 7.18
N GLU A 186 14.14 -37.97 8.21
CA GLU A 186 12.69 -37.68 8.19
C GLU A 186 12.38 -36.66 7.13
N TRP A 187 13.17 -35.58 7.02
CA TRP A 187 13.02 -34.56 5.96
C TRP A 187 13.05 -35.18 4.58
N ALA A 188 14.02 -36.08 4.30
CA ALA A 188 14.13 -36.76 3.02
C ALA A 188 12.88 -37.58 2.67
N ASN A 189 12.25 -38.18 3.67
CA ASN A 189 11.06 -39.03 3.53
C ASN A 189 9.74 -38.26 3.50
N PHE A 190 9.71 -36.96 3.83
CA PHE A 190 8.48 -36.16 3.77
C PHE A 190 8.03 -35.98 2.32
N SER A 191 6.69 -36.03 2.13
CA SER A 191 6.11 -35.65 0.85
C SER A 191 6.39 -34.17 0.54
N GLU A 192 6.38 -33.80 -0.73
CA GLU A 192 6.60 -32.41 -1.12
C GLU A 192 5.59 -31.45 -0.45
N LYS A 193 4.33 -31.85 -0.34
CA LYS A 193 3.31 -31.12 0.40
C LYS A 193 3.73 -30.88 1.85
N LYS A 194 4.20 -31.93 2.55
CA LYS A 194 4.64 -31.80 3.95
C LYS A 194 5.86 -30.89 4.09
N LYS A 195 6.82 -30.96 3.16
CA LYS A 195 7.96 -30.05 3.12
C LYS A 195 7.51 -28.59 2.99
N GLN A 196 6.55 -28.31 2.10
CA GLN A 196 6.02 -26.94 1.94
C GLN A 196 5.25 -26.46 3.17
N GLU A 197 4.52 -27.31 3.87
CA GLU A 197 3.87 -26.99 5.14
C GLU A 197 4.90 -26.63 6.22
N ILE A 198 5.98 -27.40 6.34
CA ILE A 198 7.09 -27.12 7.25
C ILE A 198 7.74 -25.79 6.91
N LEU A 199 8.07 -25.57 5.63
CA LEU A 199 8.69 -24.31 5.19
C LEU A 199 7.79 -23.11 5.46
N MET A 200 6.46 -23.27 5.40
CA MET A 200 5.52 -22.21 5.70
C MET A 200 5.67 -21.70 7.14
N ASN A 201 6.04 -22.57 8.07
CA ASN A 201 6.32 -22.22 9.47
C ASN A 201 7.47 -21.20 9.62
N TYR A 202 8.43 -21.20 8.69
CA TYR A 202 9.62 -20.37 8.77
C TYR A 202 9.60 -19.14 7.84
N ARG A 203 8.71 -19.10 6.86
CA ARG A 203 8.64 -17.99 5.90
C ARG A 203 8.29 -16.66 6.59
N ILE A 204 8.89 -15.57 6.12
CA ILE A 204 8.59 -14.22 6.63
C ILE A 204 7.15 -13.82 6.29
N ALA A 205 6.68 -14.14 5.07
CA ALA A 205 5.28 -14.03 4.70
C ALA A 205 4.69 -15.43 4.55
N TYR A 206 3.56 -15.69 5.19
CA TYR A 206 2.94 -17.01 5.21
C TYR A 206 1.41 -16.91 5.26
N LEU A 207 0.75 -17.99 4.86
CA LEU A 207 -0.69 -18.13 4.97
C LEU A 207 -1.04 -18.62 6.37
N ALA A 208 -1.95 -17.94 7.04
CA ALA A 208 -2.42 -18.32 8.37
C ALA A 208 -3.91 -18.05 8.52
N ASP A 209 -4.53 -18.84 9.39
CA ASP A 209 -5.87 -18.57 9.90
C ASP A 209 -5.80 -17.46 10.95
N SER A 210 -6.57 -16.40 10.76
CA SER A 210 -6.68 -15.32 11.73
C SER A 210 -8.13 -14.98 12.05
N MET A 211 -8.35 -14.42 13.23
CA MET A 211 -9.64 -13.83 13.58
C MET A 211 -9.76 -12.48 12.92
N VAL A 212 -10.85 -12.27 12.21
CA VAL A 212 -11.12 -11.04 11.47
C VAL A 212 -12.48 -10.46 11.86
N ASN A 213 -12.62 -9.16 11.73
CA ASN A 213 -13.89 -8.47 11.89
C ASN A 213 -14.75 -8.70 10.64
N TRP A 214 -15.67 -9.65 10.69
CA TRP A 214 -16.57 -9.95 9.58
C TRP A 214 -17.89 -9.22 9.74
N CYS A 215 -18.29 -8.45 8.73
CA CYS A 215 -19.61 -7.85 8.67
C CYS A 215 -20.50 -8.63 7.68
N PRO A 216 -21.46 -9.45 8.16
CA PRO A 216 -22.31 -10.26 7.27
C PRO A 216 -23.15 -9.41 6.30
N LYS A 217 -23.58 -8.22 6.75
CA LYS A 217 -24.42 -7.32 5.93
C LYS A 217 -23.65 -6.65 4.79
N LEU A 218 -22.39 -6.31 5.03
CA LEU A 218 -21.50 -5.76 4.00
C LEU A 218 -20.83 -6.86 3.17
N GLY A 219 -20.82 -8.12 3.66
CA GLY A 219 -20.19 -9.25 2.97
C GLY A 219 -18.66 -9.17 2.93
N THR A 220 -18.02 -8.51 3.90
CA THR A 220 -16.58 -8.24 3.87
C THR A 220 -15.94 -8.22 5.24
N VAL A 221 -14.61 -8.28 5.25
CA VAL A 221 -13.76 -8.07 6.42
C VAL A 221 -13.53 -6.58 6.61
N LEU A 222 -13.56 -6.12 7.86
CA LEU A 222 -13.34 -4.73 8.25
C LEU A 222 -12.03 -4.60 9.05
N ALA A 223 -11.32 -3.51 8.85
CA ALA A 223 -10.19 -3.12 9.69
C ALA A 223 -10.67 -2.73 11.11
N ASN A 224 -9.76 -2.69 12.08
CA ASN A 224 -10.15 -2.39 13.45
C ASN A 224 -10.72 -0.97 13.61
N ASP A 225 -10.23 -0.01 12.85
CA ASP A 225 -10.69 1.39 12.81
C ASP A 225 -12.03 1.58 12.07
N GLU A 226 -12.49 0.57 11.34
CA GLU A 226 -13.79 0.53 10.70
C GLU A 226 -14.89 -0.08 11.59
N VAL A 227 -14.56 -0.44 12.84
CA VAL A 227 -15.49 -1.03 13.80
C VAL A 227 -15.50 -0.20 15.10
N VAL A 228 -16.67 0.33 15.46
CA VAL A 228 -16.88 1.10 16.68
C VAL A 228 -18.04 0.47 17.45
N ASP A 229 -17.84 0.18 18.71
CA ASP A 229 -18.87 -0.42 19.59
C ASP A 229 -19.51 -1.71 19.01
N GLY A 230 -18.71 -2.52 18.30
CA GLY A 230 -19.18 -3.79 17.72
C GLY A 230 -20.00 -3.65 16.43
N VAL A 231 -20.08 -2.44 15.86
CA VAL A 231 -20.78 -2.18 14.60
C VAL A 231 -19.84 -1.54 13.58
N SER A 232 -20.14 -1.73 12.29
CA SER A 232 -19.40 -1.09 11.21
C SER A 232 -19.64 0.42 11.19
N VAL A 233 -18.59 1.22 11.04
CA VAL A 233 -18.69 2.68 10.84
C VAL A 233 -19.57 2.99 9.63
N ARG A 234 -19.49 2.16 8.60
CA ARG A 234 -20.36 2.28 7.43
C ARG A 234 -21.64 1.47 7.64
N GLY A 235 -22.74 2.17 7.83
CA GLY A 235 -24.09 1.63 7.90
C GLY A 235 -24.51 1.07 9.27
N GLY A 236 -23.65 1.09 10.29
CA GLY A 236 -24.00 0.67 11.66
C GLY A 236 -24.39 -0.79 11.80
N TYR A 237 -23.85 -1.66 10.96
CA TYR A 237 -24.19 -3.08 10.94
C TYR A 237 -23.39 -3.88 11.96
N PRO A 238 -23.98 -4.89 12.61
CA PRO A 238 -23.28 -5.77 13.55
C PRO A 238 -22.06 -6.44 12.89
N VAL A 239 -20.96 -6.47 13.63
CA VAL A 239 -19.70 -7.10 13.25
C VAL A 239 -19.45 -8.27 14.16
N VAL A 240 -19.03 -9.40 13.59
CA VAL A 240 -18.70 -10.61 14.33
C VAL A 240 -17.24 -11.00 14.10
N GLN A 241 -16.62 -11.57 15.14
CA GLN A 241 -15.31 -12.18 14.98
C GLN A 241 -15.46 -13.51 14.24
N LYS A 242 -14.77 -13.66 13.12
CA LYS A 242 -14.81 -14.87 12.30
C LYS A 242 -13.39 -15.33 11.98
N ARG A 243 -13.15 -16.64 12.14
CA ARG A 243 -11.90 -17.24 11.68
C ARG A 243 -11.93 -17.35 10.15
N CYS A 244 -10.99 -16.70 9.48
CA CYS A 244 -10.81 -16.81 8.04
C CYS A 244 -9.65 -17.75 7.74
N ALA A 245 -9.97 -18.82 7.00
CA ALA A 245 -9.01 -19.86 6.59
C ALA A 245 -8.25 -19.52 5.32
N SER A 246 -8.56 -18.41 4.65
CA SER A 246 -7.90 -18.08 3.38
C SER A 246 -7.82 -16.57 3.19
N GLY A 247 -6.62 -16.07 2.98
CA GLY A 247 -6.37 -14.69 2.57
C GLY A 247 -5.87 -13.72 3.63
N ALA A 248 -5.74 -14.13 4.89
CA ALA A 248 -5.01 -13.33 5.86
C ALA A 248 -3.51 -13.62 5.73
N PHE A 249 -2.79 -12.71 5.11
CA PHE A 249 -1.33 -12.73 5.14
C PHE A 249 -0.89 -12.10 6.46
N VAL A 250 -0.37 -12.91 7.37
CA VAL A 250 0.24 -12.40 8.60
C VAL A 250 1.72 -12.16 8.31
N TYR A 251 2.09 -10.89 8.24
CA TYR A 251 3.50 -10.50 8.23
C TYR A 251 4.05 -10.65 9.65
N ARG A 252 4.91 -11.63 9.86
CA ARG A 252 5.72 -11.66 11.06
C ARG A 252 6.94 -10.75 10.86
N LEU A 253 6.71 -9.45 10.88
CA LEU A 253 7.78 -8.51 11.12
C LEU A 253 8.07 -8.60 12.63
N MET A 254 9.18 -9.20 12.98
CA MET A 254 9.75 -8.98 14.30
C MET A 254 10.30 -7.55 14.36
N LEU A 255 9.39 -6.60 14.58
CA LEU A 255 9.71 -5.26 15.05
C LEU A 255 9.95 -5.30 16.57
N ARG A 256 10.64 -6.30 17.08
CA ARG A 256 10.90 -6.32 18.52
C ARG A 256 12.17 -5.60 18.89
N ASP A 257 13.02 -5.13 18.13
CA ASP A 257 14.24 -4.44 18.59
C ASP A 257 14.77 -3.36 17.63
N CYS A 258 13.94 -2.77 16.76
CA CYS A 258 14.36 -1.64 15.92
C CYS A 258 13.89 -0.26 16.44
N TRP A 259 13.30 -0.18 17.64
CA TRP A 259 12.79 1.07 18.22
C TRP A 259 13.27 1.31 19.66
N THR A 260 14.35 0.67 20.08
CA THR A 260 15.10 1.08 21.26
C THR A 260 16.51 1.42 20.79
N ASP A 261 16.67 2.66 20.36
CA ASP A 261 17.79 3.58 20.65
C ASP A 261 17.45 4.93 20.00
#